data_f21c42105cad924cd255837ad01d4078
#
_entry.id   f21c42105cad924cd255837ad01d4078
#
_cell.length_a   1.000
_cell.length_b   1.000
_cell.length_c   1.000
_cell.angle_alpha   90.00
_cell.angle_beta   90.00
_cell.angle_gamma   90.00
#
_symmetry.space_group_name_H-M   'P 1'
#
loop_
_entity.id
_entity.type
_entity.pdbx_description
1 polymer ?
#
loop_
_entity_poly.entity_id
_entity_poly.type
_entity_poly.pdbx_seq_one_letter_code
_entity_poly.pdbx_strand_id
1 'polypeptide(L)'
;MSKALGIINFSGNHIWVKGLQSYRPIGAMSFLGRYRVIDFPLSNMSNSGIDQIQVYINQKPRSLTEHIGTGRHYNINSKRGKVRILFSENGIENSIYDNEIAAYIENIECIENTPCPYVIIAPSSMVYSMNFDSLLQSHIDSEADITLLYHSVDNAKDHFLNCDLLNLNRQKGVLSIEKNRGNAKNRNI
;
A
#
# COMPACT_ATOMS: atom_id res chain seq x y z
N MET A 1 -15.85 -7.08 14.52
CA MET A 1 -14.61 -6.31 14.62
C MET A 1 -13.79 -6.59 13.39
N SER A 2 -13.14 -5.59 12.81
CA SER A 2 -12.20 -5.82 11.71
C SER A 2 -11.02 -6.65 12.22
N LYS A 3 -10.59 -7.66 11.44
CA LYS A 3 -9.49 -8.55 11.83
C LYS A 3 -8.13 -7.85 11.74
N ALA A 4 -8.02 -6.87 10.86
CA ALA A 4 -6.79 -6.12 10.61
C ALA A 4 -7.10 -4.65 10.29
N LEU A 5 -6.12 -3.79 10.52
CA LEU A 5 -6.05 -2.43 10.01
C LEU A 5 -5.43 -2.48 8.61
N GLY A 6 -6.13 -1.94 7.61
CA GLY A 6 -5.56 -1.73 6.28
C GLY A 6 -4.85 -0.39 6.22
N ILE A 7 -3.62 -0.37 5.75
CA ILE A 7 -2.87 0.85 5.43
C ILE A 7 -2.57 0.87 3.94
N ILE A 8 -3.03 1.91 3.25
CA ILE A 8 -2.67 2.16 1.86
C ILE A 8 -1.66 3.31 1.87
N ASN A 9 -0.41 2.99 1.56
CA ASN A 9 0.66 3.96 1.56
C ASN A 9 0.84 4.64 0.20
N PHE A 10 1.46 5.81 0.23
CA PHE A 10 1.86 6.50 -0.99
C PHE A 10 3.06 5.80 -1.62
N SER A 11 3.22 5.96 -2.93
CA SER A 11 4.44 5.52 -3.62
C SER A 11 5.60 6.39 -3.18
N GLY A 12 6.70 5.75 -2.79
CA GLY A 12 7.92 6.48 -2.49
C GLY A 12 8.39 7.35 -3.68
N ASN A 13 9.26 8.32 -3.39
CA ASN A 13 9.74 9.31 -4.37
C ASN A 13 10.47 8.71 -5.60
N HIS A 14 10.77 7.42 -5.57
CA HIS A 14 11.44 6.70 -6.66
C HIS A 14 10.50 6.25 -7.79
N ILE A 15 9.20 6.29 -7.60
CA ILE A 15 8.23 6.01 -8.66
C ILE A 15 7.72 7.34 -9.21
N TRP A 16 8.34 7.81 -10.28
CA TRP A 16 7.97 9.07 -10.93
C TRP A 16 7.64 8.85 -12.40
N VAL A 17 6.40 9.12 -12.77
CA VAL A 17 5.94 9.10 -14.16
C VAL A 17 5.82 10.52 -14.66
N LYS A 18 6.80 10.96 -15.47
CA LYS A 18 6.86 12.32 -16.03
C LYS A 18 5.56 12.68 -16.76
N GLY A 19 5.03 13.85 -16.46
CA GLY A 19 3.80 14.37 -17.07
C GLY A 19 2.51 13.92 -16.39
N LEU A 20 2.48 12.75 -15.74
CA LEU A 20 1.30 12.29 -15.03
C LEU A 20 1.25 12.79 -13.58
N GLN A 21 2.34 12.67 -12.84
CA GLN A 21 2.38 13.05 -11.42
C GLN A 21 2.57 14.55 -11.16
N SER A 22 2.73 15.35 -12.21
CA SER A 22 2.86 16.82 -12.06
C SER A 22 1.68 17.46 -11.32
N TYR A 23 0.50 16.84 -11.39
CA TYR A 23 -0.73 17.40 -10.81
C TYR A 23 -1.47 16.46 -9.86
N ARG A 24 -1.17 15.18 -9.87
CA ARG A 24 -1.91 14.15 -9.10
C ARG A 24 -0.98 13.04 -8.62
N PRO A 25 -1.21 12.44 -7.45
CA PRO A 25 -0.51 11.22 -7.04
C PRO A 25 -0.92 10.04 -7.95
N ILE A 26 -0.06 9.01 -8.04
CA ILE A 26 -0.32 7.83 -8.89
C ILE A 26 -1.66 7.18 -8.56
N GLY A 27 -2.01 7.02 -7.30
CA GLY A 27 -3.29 6.46 -6.88
C GLY A 27 -4.51 7.17 -7.45
N ALA A 28 -4.38 8.46 -7.84
CA ALA A 28 -5.46 9.25 -8.45
C ALA A 28 -5.54 9.11 -9.97
N MET A 29 -4.62 8.37 -10.61
CA MET A 29 -4.61 8.18 -12.05
C MET A 29 -5.78 7.32 -12.49
N SER A 30 -6.41 7.71 -13.61
CA SER A 30 -7.48 6.92 -14.22
C SER A 30 -6.93 5.63 -14.80
N PHE A 31 -7.64 4.55 -14.57
CA PHE A 31 -7.38 3.23 -15.11
C PHE A 31 -8.63 2.70 -15.81
N LEU A 32 -8.49 2.25 -17.05
CA LEU A 32 -9.61 1.77 -17.89
C LEU A 32 -10.78 2.76 -18.01
N GLY A 33 -10.49 4.06 -17.94
CA GLY A 33 -11.47 5.15 -18.15
C GLY A 33 -12.49 5.36 -17.02
N ARG A 34 -12.66 4.40 -16.13
CA ARG A 34 -13.67 4.43 -15.05
C ARG A 34 -13.08 4.43 -13.65
N TYR A 35 -12.06 3.62 -13.43
CA TYR A 35 -11.44 3.41 -12.12
C TYR A 35 -10.25 4.35 -11.93
N ARG A 36 -9.82 4.49 -10.68
CA ARG A 36 -8.50 5.01 -10.32
C ARG A 36 -7.65 3.90 -9.73
N VAL A 37 -6.34 4.04 -9.78
CA VAL A 37 -5.42 3.02 -9.26
C VAL A 37 -5.71 2.68 -7.80
N ILE A 38 -6.07 3.67 -6.99
CA ILE A 38 -6.42 3.50 -5.56
C ILE A 38 -7.66 2.63 -5.33
N ASP A 39 -8.55 2.51 -6.32
CA ASP A 39 -9.78 1.72 -6.18
C ASP A 39 -9.48 0.23 -6.00
N PHE A 40 -8.35 -0.25 -6.55
CA PHE A 40 -7.98 -1.67 -6.46
C PHE A 40 -7.60 -2.08 -5.03
N PRO A 41 -6.61 -1.44 -4.36
CA PRO A 41 -6.31 -1.78 -2.98
C PRO A 41 -7.51 -1.55 -2.03
N LEU A 42 -8.29 -0.48 -2.21
CA LEU A 42 -9.48 -0.23 -1.39
C LEU A 42 -10.54 -1.34 -1.56
N SER A 43 -10.83 -1.74 -2.80
CA SER A 43 -11.79 -2.80 -3.09
C SER A 43 -11.30 -4.16 -2.59
N ASN A 44 -10.01 -4.48 -2.78
CA ASN A 44 -9.43 -5.72 -2.28
C ASN A 44 -9.52 -5.82 -0.75
N MET A 45 -9.22 -4.73 -0.03
CA MET A 45 -9.36 -4.68 1.43
C MET A 45 -10.82 -4.85 1.86
N SER A 46 -11.73 -4.08 1.29
CA SER A 46 -13.15 -4.15 1.63
C SER A 46 -13.74 -5.54 1.33
N ASN A 47 -13.44 -6.12 0.16
CA ASN A 47 -13.90 -7.46 -0.21
C ASN A 47 -13.32 -8.56 0.70
N SER A 48 -12.20 -8.30 1.37
CA SER A 48 -11.58 -9.18 2.35
C SER A 48 -12.05 -8.93 3.80
N GLY A 49 -13.06 -8.07 3.99
CA GLY A 49 -13.61 -7.75 5.30
C GLY A 49 -12.74 -6.83 6.16
N ILE A 50 -11.79 -6.12 5.54
CA ILE A 50 -10.98 -5.09 6.19
C ILE A 50 -11.69 -3.77 6.06
N ASP A 51 -12.38 -3.35 7.11
CA ASP A 51 -13.23 -2.16 7.12
C ASP A 51 -12.57 -0.95 7.77
N GLN A 52 -11.49 -1.14 8.53
CA GLN A 52 -10.69 -0.07 9.11
C GLN A 52 -9.52 0.20 8.17
N ILE A 53 -9.57 1.30 7.42
CA ILE A 53 -8.57 1.60 6.40
C ILE A 53 -8.02 3.00 6.62
N GLN A 54 -6.70 3.13 6.58
CA GLN A 54 -5.97 4.40 6.57
C GLN A 54 -5.30 4.57 5.22
N VAL A 55 -5.52 5.70 4.58
CA VAL A 55 -4.91 6.06 3.29
C VAL A 55 -3.95 7.21 3.52
N TYR A 56 -2.67 6.96 3.33
CA TYR A 56 -1.62 7.96 3.48
C TYR A 56 -1.33 8.65 2.15
N ILE A 57 -1.27 9.97 2.17
CA ILE A 57 -1.02 10.79 0.98
C ILE A 57 0.08 11.79 1.29
N ASN A 58 1.18 11.75 0.54
CA ASN A 58 2.31 12.66 0.75
C ASN A 58 2.19 13.98 -0.03
N GLN A 59 1.49 13.99 -1.16
CA GLN A 59 1.38 15.17 -2.02
C GLN A 59 0.01 15.28 -2.69
N LYS A 60 -0.45 16.51 -2.92
CA LYS A 60 -1.65 16.83 -3.70
C LYS A 60 -2.89 16.00 -3.31
N PRO A 61 -3.31 16.02 -2.05
CA PRO A 61 -4.32 15.12 -1.51
C PRO A 61 -5.71 15.32 -2.12
N ARG A 62 -6.03 16.52 -2.60
CA ARG A 62 -7.37 16.94 -3.01
C ARG A 62 -8.06 15.92 -3.93
N SER A 63 -7.39 15.48 -5.00
CA SER A 63 -8.01 14.61 -5.99
C SER A 63 -8.32 13.21 -5.47
N LEU A 64 -7.51 12.70 -4.52
CA LEU A 64 -7.78 11.43 -3.84
C LEU A 64 -8.86 11.58 -2.77
N THR A 65 -8.79 12.65 -1.98
CA THR A 65 -9.80 12.94 -0.93
C THR A 65 -11.20 13.06 -1.53
N GLU A 66 -11.34 13.82 -2.63
CA GLU A 66 -12.62 13.98 -3.33
C GLU A 66 -13.12 12.65 -3.93
N HIS A 67 -12.23 11.79 -4.43
CA HIS A 67 -12.59 10.51 -5.02
C HIS A 67 -12.97 9.47 -3.98
N ILE A 68 -12.17 9.28 -2.94
CA ILE A 68 -12.41 8.29 -1.89
C ILE A 68 -13.64 8.68 -1.06
N GLY A 69 -13.80 9.97 -0.79
CA GLY A 69 -14.90 10.51 0.01
C GLY A 69 -15.00 9.80 1.36
N THR A 70 -16.17 9.26 1.66
CA THR A 70 -16.45 8.53 2.92
C THR A 70 -16.23 7.02 2.83
N GLY A 71 -15.75 6.50 1.70
CA GLY A 71 -15.56 5.06 1.49
C GLY A 71 -16.84 4.28 1.12
N ARG A 72 -17.99 4.95 1.00
CA ARG A 72 -19.27 4.29 0.68
C ARG A 72 -19.25 3.53 -0.64
N HIS A 73 -18.50 4.01 -1.62
CA HIS A 73 -18.36 3.36 -2.93
C HIS A 73 -17.69 1.99 -2.87
N TYR A 74 -16.96 1.70 -1.78
CA TYR A 74 -16.26 0.45 -1.53
C TYR A 74 -17.00 -0.45 -0.54
N ASN A 75 -18.31 -0.23 -0.32
CA ASN A 75 -19.12 -0.97 0.65
C ASN A 75 -18.62 -0.91 2.10
N ILE A 76 -17.76 0.06 2.43
CA ILE A 76 -17.29 0.26 3.78
C ILE A 76 -18.40 0.95 4.58
N ASN A 77 -19.02 0.17 5.46
CA ASN A 77 -20.14 0.63 6.25
C ASN A 77 -19.65 1.51 7.42
N SER A 78 -20.04 2.77 7.43
CA SER A 78 -19.67 3.73 8.46
C SER A 78 -20.04 3.36 9.90
N LYS A 79 -20.92 2.37 10.09
CA LYS A 79 -21.26 1.84 11.42
C LYS A 79 -20.23 0.82 11.94
N ARG A 80 -19.49 0.15 11.04
CA ARG A 80 -18.52 -0.92 11.38
C ARG A 80 -17.11 -0.57 11.01
N GLY A 81 -16.93 0.24 9.97
CA GLY A 81 -15.64 0.57 9.40
C GLY A 81 -15.47 2.06 9.15
N LYS A 82 -14.27 2.46 8.82
CA LYS A 82 -13.90 3.85 8.50
C LYS A 82 -12.74 3.89 7.53
N VAL A 83 -12.88 4.71 6.50
CA VAL A 83 -11.73 5.14 5.70
C VAL A 83 -11.26 6.48 6.26
N ARG A 84 -10.01 6.52 6.71
CA ARG A 84 -9.36 7.74 7.19
C ARG A 84 -8.27 8.14 6.22
N ILE A 85 -8.33 9.36 5.74
CA ILE A 85 -7.30 9.90 4.85
C ILE A 85 -6.36 10.72 5.70
N LEU A 86 -5.07 10.41 5.64
CA LEU A 86 -4.00 11.01 6.42
C LEU A 86 -3.00 11.67 5.48
N PHE A 87 -2.68 12.89 5.73
CA PHE A 87 -1.69 13.67 5.00
C PHE A 87 -0.97 14.61 5.96
N SER A 88 0.23 15.04 5.62
CA SER A 88 0.97 15.96 6.48
C SER A 88 0.28 17.32 6.57
N GLU A 89 0.10 17.81 7.79
CA GLU A 89 -0.46 19.14 8.06
C GLU A 89 0.55 20.26 7.75
N ASN A 90 1.83 19.96 7.69
CA ASN A 90 2.92 20.93 7.58
C ASN A 90 3.22 21.38 6.13
N GLY A 91 2.33 21.08 5.19
CA GLY A 91 2.41 21.56 3.80
C GLY A 91 3.23 20.67 2.86
N ILE A 92 3.22 21.07 1.59
CA ILE A 92 3.65 20.28 0.43
C ILE A 92 5.18 20.07 0.37
N GLU A 93 5.96 20.80 1.16
CA GLU A 93 7.45 20.80 1.11
C GLU A 93 8.08 20.24 2.39
N ASN A 94 7.34 19.48 3.18
CA ASN A 94 7.91 18.95 4.43
C ASN A 94 8.71 17.67 4.15
N SER A 95 10.02 17.76 4.31
CA SER A 95 10.95 16.61 4.22
C SER A 95 10.67 15.48 5.22
N ILE A 96 9.86 15.72 6.23
CA ILE A 96 9.45 14.72 7.23
C ILE A 96 8.57 13.64 6.60
N TYR A 97 7.75 13.98 5.61
CA TYR A 97 6.83 13.05 4.93
C TYR A 97 7.45 12.39 3.68
N ASP A 98 8.78 12.40 3.55
CA ASP A 98 9.49 11.83 2.41
C ASP A 98 9.53 10.29 2.42
N ASN A 99 9.26 9.67 3.56
CA ASN A 99 9.21 8.23 3.69
C ASN A 99 7.98 7.77 4.50
N GLU A 100 7.59 6.53 4.27
CA GLU A 100 6.39 5.94 4.85
C GLU A 100 6.50 5.81 6.38
N ILE A 101 7.68 5.51 6.89
CA ILE A 101 7.91 5.34 8.34
C ILE A 101 7.69 6.66 9.07
N ALA A 102 8.19 7.77 8.54
CA ALA A 102 7.95 9.08 9.12
C ALA A 102 6.45 9.42 9.16
N ALA A 103 5.74 9.09 8.07
CA ALA A 103 4.29 9.28 8.01
C ALA A 103 3.53 8.43 9.05
N TYR A 104 3.98 7.20 9.31
CA TYR A 104 3.38 6.35 10.35
C TYR A 104 3.67 6.87 11.73
N ILE A 105 4.88 7.35 12.01
CA ILE A 105 5.26 7.94 13.30
C ILE A 105 4.44 9.21 13.57
N GLU A 106 4.28 10.09 12.59
CA GLU A 106 3.47 11.30 12.73
C GLU A 106 2.00 10.97 13.06
N ASN A 107 1.49 9.85 12.59
CA ASN A 107 0.12 9.40 12.79
C ASN A 107 0.01 8.17 13.71
N ILE A 108 0.99 7.93 14.58
CA ILE A 108 1.05 6.71 15.40
C ILE A 108 -0.19 6.51 16.27
N GLU A 109 -0.73 7.59 16.83
CA GLU A 109 -1.96 7.55 17.63
C GLU A 109 -3.15 7.01 16.83
N CYS A 110 -3.21 7.28 15.52
CA CYS A 110 -4.26 6.76 14.66
C CYS A 110 -4.15 5.25 14.45
N ILE A 111 -2.95 4.71 14.51
CA ILE A 111 -2.68 3.27 14.42
C ILE A 111 -2.99 2.61 15.76
N GLU A 112 -2.44 3.12 16.86
CA GLU A 112 -2.59 2.55 18.20
C GLU A 112 -4.03 2.57 18.71
N ASN A 113 -4.79 3.63 18.40
CA ASN A 113 -6.20 3.73 18.75
C ASN A 113 -7.14 2.85 17.90
N THR A 114 -6.60 2.10 16.93
CA THR A 114 -7.41 1.18 16.12
C THR A 114 -7.36 -0.22 16.74
N PRO A 115 -8.50 -0.78 17.18
CA PRO A 115 -8.53 -2.05 17.89
C PRO A 115 -8.39 -3.25 16.94
N CYS A 116 -7.29 -3.32 16.21
CA CYS A 116 -6.97 -4.39 15.28
C CYS A 116 -5.61 -5.01 15.65
N PRO A 117 -5.53 -6.35 15.82
CA PRO A 117 -4.28 -7.01 16.22
C PRO A 117 -3.24 -7.09 15.10
N TYR A 118 -3.66 -6.93 13.85
CA TYR A 118 -2.80 -7.04 12.68
C TYR A 118 -2.89 -5.80 11.81
N VAL A 119 -1.82 -5.54 11.05
CA VAL A 119 -1.76 -4.46 10.06
C VAL A 119 -1.43 -5.05 8.69
N ILE A 120 -2.16 -4.64 7.67
CA ILE A 120 -1.90 -4.98 6.27
C ILE A 120 -1.53 -3.71 5.53
N ILE A 121 -0.33 -3.66 4.99
CA ILE A 121 0.18 -2.51 4.23
C ILE A 121 0.13 -2.84 2.74
N ALA A 122 -0.47 -1.97 1.96
CA ALA A 122 -0.59 -2.12 0.51
C ALA A 122 -0.22 -0.81 -0.22
N PRO A 123 0.45 -0.89 -1.39
CA PRO A 123 0.81 0.29 -2.15
C PRO A 123 -0.40 0.91 -2.87
N SER A 124 -0.46 2.23 -2.94
CA SER A 124 -1.47 2.96 -3.72
C SER A 124 -1.16 3.04 -5.22
N SER A 125 0.00 2.55 -5.65
CA SER A 125 0.54 2.72 -7.01
C SER A 125 0.39 1.50 -7.91
N MET A 126 -0.23 0.44 -7.43
CA MET A 126 -0.32 -0.84 -8.15
C MET A 126 -1.78 -1.24 -8.38
N VAL A 127 -2.00 -1.88 -9.54
CA VAL A 127 -3.27 -2.52 -9.90
C VAL A 127 -3.09 -4.03 -9.75
N TYR A 128 -3.85 -4.63 -8.84
CA TYR A 128 -3.78 -6.06 -8.56
C TYR A 128 -5.11 -6.55 -7.98
N SER A 129 -5.29 -7.87 -8.02
CA SER A 129 -6.40 -8.55 -7.33
C SER A 129 -5.83 -9.43 -6.22
N MET A 130 -6.30 -9.23 -5.00
CA MET A 130 -5.79 -9.94 -3.82
C MET A 130 -6.91 -10.23 -2.83
N ASN A 131 -6.91 -11.44 -2.29
CA ASN A 131 -7.69 -11.79 -1.12
C ASN A 131 -6.83 -11.64 0.14
N PHE A 132 -7.03 -10.54 0.84
CA PHE A 132 -6.27 -10.24 2.05
C PHE A 132 -6.68 -11.10 3.26
N ASP A 133 -7.89 -11.69 3.27
CA ASP A 133 -8.29 -12.60 4.34
C ASP A 133 -7.44 -13.88 4.31
N SER A 134 -7.20 -14.45 3.12
CA SER A 134 -6.34 -15.62 2.96
C SER A 134 -4.87 -15.31 3.27
N LEU A 135 -4.40 -14.12 2.91
CA LEU A 135 -3.05 -13.67 3.25
C LEU A 135 -2.88 -13.51 4.76
N LEU A 136 -3.85 -12.88 5.41
CA LEU A 136 -3.85 -12.72 6.87
C LEU A 136 -3.86 -14.07 7.59
N GLN A 137 -4.68 -15.02 7.11
CA GLN A 137 -4.69 -16.37 7.69
C GLN A 137 -3.33 -17.06 7.56
N SER A 138 -2.70 -16.96 6.39
CA SER A 138 -1.34 -17.51 6.19
C SER A 138 -0.29 -16.85 7.08
N HIS A 139 -0.42 -15.55 7.36
CA HIS A 139 0.43 -14.85 8.31
C HIS A 139 0.26 -15.37 9.74
N ILE A 140 -0.99 -15.53 10.18
CA ILE A 140 -1.31 -16.05 11.52
C ILE A 140 -0.77 -17.47 11.68
N ASP A 141 -1.00 -18.33 10.69
CA ASP A 141 -0.56 -19.73 10.70
C ASP A 141 0.97 -19.87 10.70
N SER A 142 1.68 -18.88 10.15
CA SER A 142 3.15 -18.88 10.10
C SER A 142 3.82 -18.43 11.40
N GLU A 143 3.06 -17.80 12.32
CA GLU A 143 3.56 -17.19 13.56
C GLU A 143 4.72 -16.19 13.32
N ALA A 144 4.80 -15.61 12.12
CA ALA A 144 5.83 -14.65 11.75
C ALA A 144 5.47 -13.25 12.23
N ASP A 145 6.46 -12.45 12.62
CA ASP A 145 6.24 -11.04 12.97
C ASP A 145 5.88 -10.20 11.74
N ILE A 146 6.51 -10.49 10.58
CA ILE A 146 6.29 -9.80 9.32
C ILE A 146 6.22 -10.81 8.18
N THR A 147 5.19 -10.69 7.34
CA THR A 147 5.04 -11.47 6.10
C THR A 147 5.11 -10.54 4.91
N LEU A 148 6.00 -10.82 3.97
CA LEU A 148 6.14 -10.09 2.71
C LEU A 148 5.53 -10.88 1.57
N LEU A 149 4.68 -10.23 0.78
CA LEU A 149 4.16 -10.79 -0.46
C LEU A 149 5.12 -10.45 -1.59
N TYR A 150 5.53 -11.44 -2.35
CA TYR A 150 6.39 -11.28 -3.51
C TYR A 150 5.89 -12.09 -4.72
N HIS A 151 6.33 -11.73 -5.89
CA HIS A 151 6.07 -12.48 -7.12
C HIS A 151 7.37 -12.96 -7.74
N SER A 152 7.42 -14.24 -8.11
CA SER A 152 8.57 -14.81 -8.83
C SER A 152 8.40 -14.61 -10.33
N VAL A 153 9.35 -13.92 -10.96
CA VAL A 153 9.34 -13.61 -12.39
C VAL A 153 10.60 -14.10 -13.07
N ASP A 154 10.48 -14.49 -14.35
CA ASP A 154 11.61 -15.00 -15.14
C ASP A 154 12.36 -13.89 -15.88
N ASN A 155 11.75 -12.72 -16.04
CA ASN A 155 12.23 -11.61 -16.85
C ASN A 155 12.67 -10.39 -16.03
N ALA A 156 13.05 -10.59 -14.76
CA ALA A 156 13.47 -9.51 -13.86
C ALA A 156 14.65 -8.69 -14.41
N LYS A 157 15.50 -9.28 -15.27
CA LYS A 157 16.65 -8.62 -15.87
C LYS A 157 16.26 -7.47 -16.81
N ASP A 158 15.20 -7.68 -17.58
CA ASP A 158 14.78 -6.76 -18.66
C ASP A 158 13.55 -5.93 -18.25
N HIS A 159 12.81 -6.43 -17.26
CA HIS A 159 11.60 -5.81 -16.75
C HIS A 159 11.71 -5.59 -15.24
N PHE A 160 10.75 -4.85 -14.67
CA PHE A 160 10.70 -4.56 -13.23
C PHE A 160 11.96 -3.85 -12.68
N LEU A 161 12.58 -3.02 -13.52
CA LEU A 161 13.72 -2.19 -13.09
C LEU A 161 13.31 -1.26 -11.96
N ASN A 162 14.21 -1.09 -10.98
CA ASN A 162 14.01 -0.30 -9.76
C ASN A 162 12.98 -0.88 -8.75
N CYS A 163 12.37 -2.04 -9.03
CA CYS A 163 11.61 -2.76 -8.02
C CYS A 163 12.53 -3.37 -6.96
N ASP A 164 11.97 -3.68 -5.81
CA ASP A 164 12.68 -4.39 -4.76
C ASP A 164 12.78 -5.88 -5.11
N LEU A 165 13.93 -6.47 -4.84
CA LEU A 165 14.22 -7.89 -5.02
C LEU A 165 14.45 -8.53 -3.66
N LEU A 166 13.78 -9.64 -3.39
CA LEU A 166 13.95 -10.40 -2.16
C LEU A 166 14.95 -11.53 -2.33
N ASN A 167 16.00 -11.52 -1.50
CA ASN A 167 16.89 -12.64 -1.33
C ASN A 167 16.34 -13.54 -0.23
N LEU A 168 15.98 -14.78 -0.58
CA LEU A 168 15.34 -15.72 0.32
C LEU A 168 16.26 -16.87 0.69
N ASN A 169 16.14 -17.37 1.92
CA ASN A 169 16.73 -18.64 2.32
C ASN A 169 15.90 -19.83 1.82
N ARG A 170 16.34 -21.06 2.11
CA ARG A 170 15.62 -22.30 1.72
C ARG A 170 14.23 -22.43 2.34
N GLN A 171 14.00 -21.78 3.45
CA GLN A 171 12.73 -21.79 4.21
C GLN A 171 11.83 -20.60 3.86
N LYS A 172 12.18 -19.85 2.78
CA LYS A 172 11.52 -18.61 2.34
C LYS A 172 11.61 -17.43 3.32
N GLY A 173 12.51 -17.49 4.31
CA GLY A 173 12.83 -16.34 5.14
C GLY A 173 13.64 -15.30 4.34
N VAL A 174 13.33 -14.03 4.53
CA VAL A 174 13.99 -12.92 3.83
C VAL A 174 15.37 -12.69 4.45
N LEU A 175 16.41 -12.77 3.63
CA LEU A 175 17.81 -12.50 4.02
C LEU A 175 18.19 -11.04 3.75
N SER A 176 17.80 -10.50 2.61
CA SER A 176 18.05 -9.11 2.24
C SER A 176 17.07 -8.62 1.19
N ILE A 177 16.97 -7.32 1.07
CA ILE A 177 16.21 -6.62 0.04
C ILE A 177 17.17 -5.78 -0.77
N GLU A 178 17.12 -5.90 -2.09
CA GLU A 178 17.99 -5.19 -3.03
C GLU A 178 17.17 -4.50 -4.13
N LYS A 179 17.73 -3.47 -4.76
CA LYS A 179 17.10 -2.85 -5.94
C LYS A 179 17.47 -3.60 -7.22
N ASN A 180 16.46 -3.87 -8.05
CA ASN A 180 16.67 -4.44 -9.38
C ASN A 180 17.30 -3.41 -10.32
N ARG A 181 18.60 -3.57 -10.61
CA ARG A 181 19.37 -2.73 -11.54
C ARG A 181 19.60 -3.37 -12.90
N GLY A 182 18.82 -4.41 -13.27
CA GLY A 182 18.99 -5.16 -14.52
C GLY A 182 20.08 -6.23 -14.46
N ASN A 183 20.75 -6.43 -13.33
CA ASN A 183 21.76 -7.47 -13.11
C ASN A 183 21.26 -8.62 -12.23
N ALA A 184 19.97 -8.66 -11.98
CA ALA A 184 19.40 -9.57 -11.00
C ALA A 184 19.55 -11.03 -11.44
N LYS A 185 20.25 -11.81 -10.63
CA LYS A 185 20.19 -13.28 -10.64
C LYS A 185 18.94 -13.77 -9.92
N ASN A 186 18.37 -12.93 -9.07
CA ASN A 186 17.19 -13.22 -8.26
C ASN A 186 15.92 -12.87 -9.01
N ARG A 187 14.85 -13.63 -8.80
CA ARG A 187 13.58 -13.54 -9.52
C ARG A 187 12.39 -13.14 -8.66
N ASN A 188 12.62 -12.91 -7.38
CA ASN A 188 11.56 -12.61 -6.41
C ASN A 188 11.42 -11.09 -6.23
N ILE A 189 10.32 -10.53 -6.73
CA ILE A 189 9.99 -9.09 -6.76
C ILE A 189 8.82 -8.81 -5.83
#